data_a4f7f34ec9ed33d7ea03ec6df8b608a2
#
_entry.id   a4f7f34ec9ed33d7ea03ec6df8b608a2
#
_cell.length_a   1.000
_cell.length_b   1.000
_cell.length_c   1.000
_cell.angle_alpha   90.00
_cell.angle_beta   90.00
_cell.angle_gamma   90.00
#
_symmetry.space_group_name_H-M   'P 1'
#
loop_
_entity.id
_entity.type
_entity.pdbx_description
1 polymer ?
#
loop_
_entity_poly.entity_id
_entity_poly.type
_entity_poly.pdbx_seq_one_letter_code
_entity_poly.pdbx_strand_id
1 'polypeptide(L)'
;MGQITKRGEYQWRAKVRRKGFPEQSRTFTYKEDAEKWVRTVESELETKGFIDRREAEKNTLAAILKRYQQEITPGKKSAAIESVKIDVLLRDAALVGLKMTAITSTEVARWRDRRLKEVTGGTVNREIDVLSTVFNHARREWGIHVENPIPLVKRPEKARARDRRLSHEEESYLLAALTGGVRQQDGTFTKGARNPWLLPLVRLALETAMRRGELLALQWENVDLKRRTAHLPDTKNGDARTVPLSTTAVSILKELPSRPKTERGKPVERVAGSVFPTTAMALRKGFARAIERAQQDYLADCKAARRRPQPGFLSDVHFHDTRHEAASRLAEKLSNVLELSAVTGHRDLRMLKRYYHPRAEDLAKKLG
;
A
#
# COMPACT_ATOMS: atom_id res chain seq x y z
N MET A 1 8.29 -50.13 -9.12
CA MET A 1 8.08 -50.55 -10.54
C MET A 1 6.65 -50.24 -10.91
N GLY A 2 6.48 -49.62 -12.08
CA GLY A 2 5.17 -49.29 -12.62
C GLY A 2 4.45 -50.51 -13.20
N GLN A 3 3.16 -50.61 -12.96
CA GLN A 3 2.31 -51.63 -13.51
C GLN A 3 1.20 -50.99 -14.35
N ILE A 4 0.99 -51.50 -15.56
CA ILE A 4 -0.06 -51.03 -16.47
C ILE A 4 -1.04 -52.17 -16.69
N THR A 5 -2.32 -51.92 -16.42
CA THR A 5 -3.39 -52.90 -16.58
C THR A 5 -4.50 -52.36 -17.48
N LYS A 6 -4.96 -53.16 -18.44
CA LYS A 6 -6.14 -52.86 -19.27
C LYS A 6 -7.40 -53.08 -18.45
N ARG A 7 -8.29 -52.11 -18.35
CA ARG A 7 -9.57 -52.21 -17.58
C ARG A 7 -10.83 -52.14 -18.48
N GLY A 8 -10.68 -51.81 -19.74
CA GLY A 8 -11.74 -51.72 -20.72
C GLY A 8 -11.16 -51.50 -22.12
N GLU A 9 -12.03 -51.35 -23.13
CA GLU A 9 -11.61 -51.24 -24.53
C GLU A 9 -10.71 -50.02 -24.75
N TYR A 10 -11.00 -48.90 -24.02
CA TYR A 10 -10.25 -47.62 -24.07
C TYR A 10 -9.79 -47.16 -22.70
N GLN A 11 -9.50 -48.12 -21.77
CA GLN A 11 -9.07 -47.74 -20.43
C GLN A 11 -7.84 -48.52 -19.98
N TRP A 12 -6.75 -47.79 -19.76
CA TRP A 12 -5.48 -48.29 -19.28
C TRP A 12 -5.16 -47.68 -17.94
N ARG A 13 -5.09 -48.47 -16.87
CA ARG A 13 -4.69 -48.03 -15.54
C ARG A 13 -3.20 -48.25 -15.36
N ALA A 14 -2.46 -47.15 -15.12
CA ALA A 14 -1.09 -47.16 -14.68
C ALA A 14 -1.00 -47.01 -13.18
N LYS A 15 -0.07 -47.75 -12.57
CA LYS A 15 0.14 -47.78 -11.11
C LYS A 15 1.65 -47.86 -10.86
N VAL A 16 2.18 -46.95 -10.03
CA VAL A 16 3.58 -46.93 -9.63
C VAL A 16 3.65 -47.07 -8.12
N ARG A 17 4.42 -48.06 -7.66
CA ARG A 17 4.69 -48.31 -6.22
C ARG A 17 6.19 -48.27 -5.98
N ARG A 18 6.62 -47.52 -4.95
CA ARG A 18 8.01 -47.54 -4.45
C ARG A 18 7.98 -47.53 -2.89
N LYS A 19 8.86 -48.28 -2.26
CA LYS A 19 8.97 -48.34 -0.79
C LYS A 19 9.31 -46.94 -0.25
N GLY A 20 8.52 -46.47 0.71
CA GLY A 20 8.69 -45.12 1.30
C GLY A 20 7.91 -44.01 0.62
N PHE A 21 7.18 -44.32 -0.46
CA PHE A 21 6.39 -43.33 -1.20
C PHE A 21 4.94 -43.77 -1.33
N PRO A 22 3.96 -42.85 -1.34
CA PRO A 22 2.56 -43.19 -1.57
C PRO A 22 2.36 -43.76 -2.98
N GLU A 23 1.48 -44.75 -3.09
CA GLU A 23 1.10 -45.36 -4.36
C GLU A 23 0.50 -44.33 -5.30
N GLN A 24 0.98 -44.29 -6.54
CA GLN A 24 0.43 -43.46 -7.61
C GLN A 24 -0.36 -44.31 -8.58
N SER A 25 -1.57 -43.87 -8.96
CA SER A 25 -2.34 -44.53 -10.01
C SER A 25 -3.11 -43.52 -10.84
N ARG A 26 -3.13 -43.71 -12.18
CA ARG A 26 -3.87 -42.89 -13.14
C ARG A 26 -4.42 -43.75 -14.26
N THR A 27 -5.58 -43.36 -14.81
CA THR A 27 -6.23 -44.07 -15.93
C THR A 27 -6.06 -43.23 -17.20
N PHE A 28 -5.76 -43.88 -18.32
CA PHE A 28 -5.52 -43.30 -19.60
C PHE A 28 -6.36 -43.98 -20.66
N THR A 29 -6.65 -43.27 -21.77
CA THR A 29 -7.36 -43.80 -22.93
C THR A 29 -6.44 -44.67 -23.80
N TYR A 30 -5.15 -44.29 -23.89
CA TYR A 30 -4.16 -44.99 -24.69
C TYR A 30 -3.05 -45.62 -23.83
N LYS A 31 -2.55 -46.75 -24.22
CA LYS A 31 -1.48 -47.48 -23.52
C LYS A 31 -0.19 -46.67 -23.50
N GLU A 32 0.14 -46.01 -24.59
CA GLU A 32 1.37 -45.21 -24.75
C GLU A 32 1.41 -44.05 -23.77
N ASP A 33 0.29 -43.41 -23.48
CA ASP A 33 0.21 -42.31 -22.49
C ASP A 33 0.40 -42.83 -21.08
N ALA A 34 -0.11 -44.05 -20.79
CA ALA A 34 0.11 -44.73 -19.53
C ALA A 34 1.61 -45.05 -19.34
N GLU A 35 2.29 -45.52 -20.39
CA GLU A 35 3.73 -45.85 -20.36
C GLU A 35 4.57 -44.60 -20.21
N LYS A 36 4.28 -43.53 -20.94
CA LYS A 36 4.96 -42.22 -20.75
C LYS A 36 4.83 -41.69 -19.31
N TRP A 37 3.62 -41.77 -18.78
CA TRP A 37 3.36 -41.33 -17.40
C TRP A 37 4.15 -42.17 -16.38
N VAL A 38 4.18 -43.50 -16.51
CA VAL A 38 4.96 -44.38 -15.63
C VAL A 38 6.44 -44.00 -15.66
N ARG A 39 7.05 -43.83 -16.84
CA ARG A 39 8.46 -43.43 -16.98
C ARG A 39 8.74 -42.07 -16.33
N THR A 40 7.85 -41.09 -16.50
CA THR A 40 7.97 -39.78 -15.89
C THR A 40 7.97 -39.87 -14.36
N VAL A 41 6.99 -40.61 -13.79
CA VAL A 41 6.88 -40.80 -12.34
C VAL A 41 8.08 -41.56 -11.77
N GLU A 42 8.54 -42.62 -12.45
CA GLU A 42 9.72 -43.38 -12.02
C GLU A 42 10.98 -42.53 -12.05
N SER A 43 11.20 -41.74 -13.12
CA SER A 43 12.32 -40.79 -13.22
C SER A 43 12.27 -39.70 -12.15
N GLU A 44 11.08 -39.16 -11.85
CA GLU A 44 10.90 -38.16 -10.76
C GLU A 44 11.22 -38.78 -9.41
N LEU A 45 10.81 -40.03 -9.15
CA LEU A 45 11.12 -40.78 -7.93
C LEU A 45 12.61 -41.07 -7.75
N GLU A 46 13.37 -41.19 -8.85
CA GLU A 46 14.82 -41.45 -8.85
C GLU A 46 15.65 -40.20 -8.65
N THR A 47 15.26 -39.08 -9.29
CA THR A 47 16.10 -37.88 -9.41
C THR A 47 15.80 -36.77 -8.41
N LYS A 48 14.52 -36.57 -8.04
CA LYS A 48 14.08 -35.37 -7.29
C LYS A 48 13.27 -35.69 -6.02
N GLY A 49 13.05 -36.97 -5.70
CA GLY A 49 12.06 -37.34 -4.69
C GLY A 49 10.64 -37.22 -5.24
N PHE A 50 9.72 -37.89 -4.57
CA PHE A 50 8.32 -37.92 -4.97
C PHE A 50 7.64 -36.55 -4.78
N ILE A 51 7.08 -35.99 -5.86
CA ILE A 51 6.24 -34.80 -5.79
C ILE A 51 4.79 -35.20 -6.02
N ASP A 52 3.99 -35.20 -4.93
CA ASP A 52 2.56 -35.48 -5.02
C ASP A 52 1.81 -34.29 -5.62
N ARG A 53 1.37 -34.42 -6.87
CA ARG A 53 0.63 -33.36 -7.59
C ARG A 53 -0.89 -33.54 -7.54
N ARG A 54 -1.40 -34.57 -6.86
CA ARG A 54 -2.85 -34.89 -6.83
C ARG A 54 -3.69 -33.71 -6.35
N GLU A 55 -3.27 -33.04 -5.29
CA GLU A 55 -3.99 -31.87 -4.78
C GLU A 55 -3.92 -30.68 -5.77
N ALA A 56 -2.81 -30.49 -6.46
CA ALA A 56 -2.69 -29.43 -7.48
C ALA A 56 -3.54 -29.75 -8.73
N GLU A 57 -3.69 -31.02 -9.11
CA GLU A 57 -4.57 -31.47 -10.20
C GLU A 57 -6.06 -31.39 -9.84
N LYS A 58 -6.41 -31.56 -8.57
CA LYS A 58 -7.78 -31.54 -8.06
C LYS A 58 -8.30 -30.10 -7.92
N ASN A 59 -7.50 -29.21 -7.38
CA ASN A 59 -7.91 -27.86 -7.02
C ASN A 59 -7.77 -26.87 -8.17
N THR A 60 -8.77 -25.99 -8.33
CA THR A 60 -8.70 -24.83 -9.21
C THR A 60 -8.06 -23.64 -8.48
N LEU A 61 -7.57 -22.65 -9.23
CA LEU A 61 -7.09 -21.40 -8.62
C LEU A 61 -8.20 -20.69 -7.82
N ALA A 62 -9.45 -20.74 -8.30
CA ALA A 62 -10.58 -20.19 -7.56
C ALA A 62 -10.74 -20.82 -6.17
N ALA A 63 -10.63 -22.14 -6.07
CA ALA A 63 -10.72 -22.85 -4.78
C ALA A 63 -9.59 -22.44 -3.83
N ILE A 64 -8.37 -22.34 -4.35
CA ILE A 64 -7.18 -21.95 -3.57
C ILE A 64 -7.25 -20.48 -3.13
N LEU A 65 -7.68 -19.57 -3.99
CA LEU A 65 -7.86 -18.14 -3.66
C LEU A 65 -8.93 -17.96 -2.56
N LYS A 66 -10.06 -18.65 -2.67
CA LYS A 66 -11.13 -18.61 -1.66
C LYS A 66 -10.66 -19.15 -0.32
N ARG A 67 -9.98 -20.30 -0.32
CA ARG A 67 -9.39 -20.88 0.89
C ARG A 67 -8.40 -19.91 1.55
N TYR A 68 -7.52 -19.29 0.76
CA TYR A 68 -6.55 -18.33 1.25
C TYR A 68 -7.22 -17.07 1.84
N GLN A 69 -8.29 -16.59 1.19
CA GLN A 69 -9.07 -15.46 1.66
C GLN A 69 -9.76 -15.74 3.00
N GLN A 70 -10.20 -16.98 3.22
CA GLN A 70 -10.89 -17.40 4.44
C GLN A 70 -9.94 -17.73 5.59
N GLU A 71 -8.84 -18.44 5.33
CA GLU A 71 -7.96 -18.97 6.37
C GLU A 71 -6.81 -18.01 6.72
N ILE A 72 -6.24 -17.29 5.72
CA ILE A 72 -4.98 -16.57 5.90
C ILE A 72 -5.17 -15.05 5.91
N THR A 73 -5.99 -14.54 5.00
CA THR A 73 -6.20 -13.09 4.88
C THR A 73 -6.68 -12.43 6.17
N PRO A 74 -7.60 -13.00 6.99
CA PRO A 74 -8.12 -12.33 8.19
C PRO A 74 -7.05 -12.00 9.23
N GLY A 75 -5.99 -12.79 9.34
CA GLY A 75 -4.87 -12.55 10.27
C GLY A 75 -3.93 -11.40 9.90
N LYS A 76 -4.16 -10.72 8.77
CA LYS A 76 -3.26 -9.68 8.27
C LYS A 76 -3.75 -8.27 8.59
N LYS A 77 -2.83 -7.34 8.88
CA LYS A 77 -3.15 -5.89 9.01
C LYS A 77 -3.82 -5.31 7.75
N SER A 78 -3.57 -5.89 6.58
CA SER A 78 -4.13 -5.46 5.28
C SER A 78 -5.30 -6.33 4.80
N ALA A 79 -5.96 -7.08 5.67
CA ALA A 79 -7.01 -8.05 5.33
C ALA A 79 -8.05 -7.51 4.36
N ALA A 80 -8.66 -6.37 4.66
CA ALA A 80 -9.69 -5.78 3.80
C ALA A 80 -9.18 -5.45 2.38
N ILE A 81 -7.96 -4.92 2.26
CA ILE A 81 -7.37 -4.56 0.97
C ILE A 81 -6.97 -5.81 0.17
N GLU A 82 -6.45 -6.84 0.83
CA GLU A 82 -6.06 -8.09 0.19
C GLU A 82 -7.31 -8.84 -0.28
N SER A 83 -8.37 -8.88 0.55
CA SER A 83 -9.66 -9.48 0.18
C SER A 83 -10.23 -8.87 -1.09
N VAL A 84 -10.29 -7.54 -1.20
CA VAL A 84 -10.74 -6.85 -2.42
C VAL A 84 -9.92 -7.26 -3.66
N LYS A 85 -8.60 -7.44 -3.52
CA LYS A 85 -7.76 -7.89 -4.64
C LYS A 85 -8.04 -9.35 -5.02
N ILE A 86 -8.27 -10.21 -4.04
CA ILE A 86 -8.66 -11.60 -4.29
C ILE A 86 -10.01 -11.66 -5.00
N ASP A 87 -10.98 -10.85 -4.58
CA ASP A 87 -12.30 -10.75 -5.23
C ASP A 87 -12.18 -10.29 -6.68
N VAL A 88 -11.26 -9.36 -6.97
CA VAL A 88 -10.96 -8.92 -8.34
C VAL A 88 -10.37 -10.07 -9.17
N LEU A 89 -9.41 -10.82 -8.61
CA LEU A 89 -8.83 -11.99 -9.28
C LEU A 89 -9.89 -13.05 -9.57
N LEU A 90 -10.81 -13.31 -8.65
CA LEU A 90 -11.89 -14.28 -8.77
C LEU A 90 -12.88 -13.96 -9.90
N ARG A 91 -12.93 -12.73 -10.39
CA ARG A 91 -13.79 -12.33 -11.54
C ARG A 91 -13.26 -12.79 -12.89
N ASP A 92 -11.97 -13.08 -13.03
CA ASP A 92 -11.40 -13.59 -14.28
C ASP A 92 -11.56 -15.11 -14.39
N ALA A 93 -12.72 -15.55 -14.85
CA ALA A 93 -13.05 -16.97 -14.99
C ALA A 93 -12.04 -17.77 -15.83
N ALA A 94 -11.41 -17.12 -16.82
CA ALA A 94 -10.43 -17.76 -17.71
C ALA A 94 -9.16 -18.18 -16.97
N LEU A 95 -8.73 -17.40 -15.96
CA LEU A 95 -7.57 -17.74 -15.13
C LEU A 95 -7.97 -18.64 -13.97
N VAL A 96 -9.00 -18.24 -13.19
CA VAL A 96 -9.28 -18.91 -11.91
C VAL A 96 -9.99 -20.25 -12.07
N GLY A 97 -10.58 -20.51 -13.23
CA GLY A 97 -11.16 -21.82 -13.58
C GLY A 97 -10.12 -22.90 -13.86
N LEU A 98 -8.87 -22.53 -14.11
CA LEU A 98 -7.80 -23.48 -14.38
C LEU A 98 -7.39 -24.27 -13.13
N LYS A 99 -7.00 -25.54 -13.34
CA LYS A 99 -6.35 -26.35 -12.30
C LYS A 99 -4.99 -25.75 -11.98
N MET A 100 -4.55 -25.86 -10.72
CA MET A 100 -3.25 -25.31 -10.28
C MET A 100 -2.09 -25.79 -11.16
N THR A 101 -2.11 -27.03 -11.62
CA THR A 101 -1.09 -27.60 -12.53
C THR A 101 -1.13 -27.04 -13.96
N ALA A 102 -2.26 -26.44 -14.37
CA ALA A 102 -2.43 -25.89 -15.72
C ALA A 102 -2.06 -24.39 -15.78
N ILE A 103 -1.78 -23.74 -14.65
CA ILE A 103 -1.45 -22.31 -14.61
C ILE A 103 0.04 -22.13 -14.90
N THR A 104 0.32 -21.69 -16.11
CA THR A 104 1.67 -21.35 -16.57
C THR A 104 1.92 -19.85 -16.52
N SER A 105 3.17 -19.45 -16.72
CA SER A 105 3.52 -18.02 -16.89
C SER A 105 2.77 -17.38 -18.06
N THR A 106 2.47 -18.15 -19.12
CA THR A 106 1.68 -17.70 -20.27
C THR A 106 0.25 -17.36 -19.88
N GLU A 107 -0.41 -18.20 -19.06
CA GLU A 107 -1.78 -17.93 -18.61
C GLU A 107 -1.85 -16.68 -17.72
N VAL A 108 -0.88 -16.52 -16.82
CA VAL A 108 -0.77 -15.33 -15.99
C VAL A 108 -0.46 -14.08 -16.83
N ALA A 109 0.38 -14.21 -17.87
CA ALA A 109 0.65 -13.11 -18.79
C ALA A 109 -0.60 -12.67 -19.57
N ARG A 110 -1.41 -13.64 -20.06
CA ARG A 110 -2.69 -13.35 -20.73
C ARG A 110 -3.66 -12.63 -19.80
N TRP A 111 -3.77 -13.06 -18.54
CA TRP A 111 -4.56 -12.36 -17.53
C TRP A 111 -4.03 -10.94 -17.28
N ARG A 112 -2.71 -10.76 -17.08
CA ARG A 112 -2.07 -9.45 -16.93
C ARG A 112 -2.44 -8.51 -18.07
N ASP A 113 -2.39 -8.98 -19.31
CA ASP A 113 -2.64 -8.16 -20.50
C ASP A 113 -4.12 -7.76 -20.63
N ARG A 114 -5.05 -8.64 -20.23
CA ARG A 114 -6.45 -8.26 -20.09
C ARG A 114 -6.64 -7.19 -19.03
N ARG A 115 -6.03 -7.39 -17.86
CA ARG A 115 -6.18 -6.51 -16.71
C ARG A 115 -5.57 -5.11 -16.92
N LEU A 116 -4.51 -5.02 -17.73
CA LEU A 116 -3.89 -3.74 -18.12
C LEU A 116 -4.79 -2.83 -18.95
N LYS A 117 -5.82 -3.37 -19.60
CA LYS A 117 -6.82 -2.57 -20.31
C LYS A 117 -7.77 -1.82 -19.38
N GLU A 118 -7.88 -2.25 -18.13
CA GLU A 118 -8.83 -1.71 -17.15
C GLU A 118 -8.14 -0.85 -16.08
N VAL A 119 -6.89 -1.20 -15.70
CA VAL A 119 -6.19 -0.57 -14.58
C VAL A 119 -4.72 -0.33 -14.89
N THR A 120 -4.09 0.52 -14.07
CA THR A 120 -2.66 0.86 -14.20
C THR A 120 -1.75 -0.33 -13.89
N GLY A 121 -0.55 -0.35 -14.49
CA GLY A 121 0.48 -1.37 -14.23
C GLY A 121 0.86 -1.51 -12.75
N GLY A 122 0.80 -0.41 -11.98
CA GLY A 122 1.00 -0.46 -10.55
C GLY A 122 -0.06 -1.26 -9.78
N THR A 123 -1.31 -1.22 -10.24
CA THR A 123 -2.41 -2.02 -9.68
C THR A 123 -2.23 -3.48 -10.03
N VAL A 124 -1.96 -3.78 -11.32
CA VAL A 124 -1.70 -5.15 -11.79
C VAL A 124 -0.53 -5.78 -11.03
N ASN A 125 0.55 -5.05 -10.81
CA ASN A 125 1.69 -5.56 -10.04
C ASN A 125 1.30 -5.98 -8.62
N ARG A 126 0.41 -5.23 -7.94
CA ARG A 126 -0.06 -5.59 -6.59
C ARG A 126 -0.98 -6.81 -6.59
N GLU A 127 -1.75 -7.03 -7.66
CA GLU A 127 -2.57 -8.22 -7.86
C GLU A 127 -1.68 -9.44 -8.14
N ILE A 128 -0.63 -9.28 -8.96
CA ILE A 128 0.42 -10.30 -9.21
C ILE A 128 1.12 -10.69 -7.89
N ASP A 129 1.42 -9.73 -7.01
CA ASP A 129 2.03 -10.02 -5.70
C ASP A 129 1.13 -10.90 -4.83
N VAL A 130 -0.18 -10.69 -4.87
CA VAL A 130 -1.15 -11.56 -4.18
C VAL A 130 -1.13 -12.97 -4.77
N LEU A 131 -1.19 -13.11 -6.10
CA LEU A 131 -1.08 -14.41 -6.76
C LEU A 131 0.19 -15.15 -6.36
N SER A 132 1.35 -14.47 -6.42
CA SER A 132 2.64 -15.05 -6.02
C SER A 132 2.63 -15.53 -4.57
N THR A 133 2.03 -14.74 -3.67
CA THR A 133 1.92 -15.09 -2.26
C THR A 133 1.04 -16.32 -2.07
N VAL A 134 -0.08 -16.41 -2.77
CA VAL A 134 -1.00 -17.56 -2.70
C VAL A 134 -0.34 -18.84 -3.22
N PHE A 135 0.37 -18.79 -4.37
CA PHE A 135 1.11 -19.95 -4.88
C PHE A 135 2.17 -20.44 -3.90
N ASN A 136 2.95 -19.51 -3.35
CA ASN A 136 4.00 -19.85 -2.37
C ASN A 136 3.42 -20.44 -1.09
N HIS A 137 2.29 -19.90 -0.59
CA HIS A 137 1.60 -20.41 0.59
C HIS A 137 1.02 -21.80 0.34
N ALA A 138 0.32 -22.00 -0.77
CA ALA A 138 -0.24 -23.29 -1.15
C ALA A 138 0.83 -24.40 -1.20
N ARG A 139 2.01 -24.05 -1.74
CA ARG A 139 3.14 -24.97 -1.81
C ARG A 139 3.73 -25.28 -0.43
N ARG A 140 3.95 -24.26 0.41
CA ARG A 140 4.69 -24.41 1.68
C ARG A 140 3.85 -24.95 2.79
N GLU A 141 2.62 -24.47 2.92
CA GLU A 141 1.77 -24.72 4.09
C GLU A 141 0.68 -25.80 3.82
N TRP A 142 0.20 -25.85 2.57
CA TRP A 142 -0.88 -26.82 2.24
C TRP A 142 -0.41 -28.04 1.48
N GLY A 143 0.89 -28.18 1.24
CA GLY A 143 1.46 -29.33 0.51
C GLY A 143 0.97 -29.46 -0.94
N ILE A 144 0.44 -28.37 -1.52
CA ILE A 144 0.01 -28.34 -2.92
C ILE A 144 1.21 -28.08 -3.78
N HIS A 145 1.84 -29.15 -4.25
CA HIS A 145 3.09 -29.09 -5.01
C HIS A 145 2.86 -28.55 -6.43
N VAL A 146 2.99 -27.24 -6.57
CA VAL A 146 2.95 -26.51 -7.85
C VAL A 146 4.08 -25.48 -7.87
N GLU A 147 4.73 -25.30 -9.00
CA GLU A 147 5.68 -24.23 -9.16
C GLU A 147 4.95 -22.88 -9.26
N ASN A 148 5.52 -21.87 -8.64
CA ASN A 148 5.01 -20.51 -8.76
C ASN A 148 5.38 -19.95 -10.16
N PRO A 149 4.43 -19.70 -11.06
CA PRO A 149 4.73 -19.22 -12.40
C PRO A 149 5.07 -17.72 -12.45
N ILE A 150 4.81 -17.00 -11.37
CA ILE A 150 4.90 -15.53 -11.33
C ILE A 150 6.32 -14.99 -11.55
N PRO A 151 7.40 -15.60 -11.05
CA PRO A 151 8.78 -15.12 -11.33
C PRO A 151 9.13 -15.06 -12.81
N LEU A 152 8.50 -15.89 -13.65
CA LEU A 152 8.70 -15.92 -15.10
C LEU A 152 7.84 -14.92 -15.87
N VAL A 153 6.92 -14.22 -15.19
CA VAL A 153 6.02 -13.25 -15.83
C VAL A 153 6.67 -11.87 -15.86
N LYS A 154 6.81 -11.28 -17.04
CA LYS A 154 7.24 -9.88 -17.18
C LYS A 154 6.25 -8.97 -16.50
N ARG A 155 6.70 -8.22 -15.50
CA ARG A 155 5.86 -7.27 -14.76
C ARG A 155 5.65 -5.99 -15.56
N PRO A 156 4.44 -5.40 -15.49
CA PRO A 156 4.20 -4.06 -16.01
C PRO A 156 5.16 -3.03 -15.42
N GLU A 157 5.50 -2.03 -16.21
CA GLU A 157 6.30 -0.93 -15.74
C GLU A 157 5.61 -0.18 -14.60
N LYS A 158 6.40 0.18 -13.60
CA LYS A 158 5.93 1.03 -12.51
C LYS A 158 5.91 2.48 -12.98
N ALA A 159 4.81 3.19 -12.74
CA ALA A 159 4.79 4.62 -12.92
C ALA A 159 5.96 5.27 -12.15
N ARG A 160 6.53 6.33 -12.70
CA ARG A 160 7.55 7.09 -11.99
C ARG A 160 7.02 7.52 -10.62
N ALA A 161 7.89 7.47 -9.63
CA ALA A 161 7.55 7.97 -8.31
C ALA A 161 7.18 9.46 -8.43
N ARG A 162 6.10 9.87 -7.76
CA ARG A 162 5.67 11.26 -7.72
C ARG A 162 6.76 12.11 -7.07
N ASP A 163 7.06 13.24 -7.70
CA ASP A 163 8.01 14.24 -7.20
C ASP A 163 7.36 15.62 -7.12
N ARG A 164 6.06 15.65 -6.81
CA ARG A 164 5.27 16.87 -6.72
C ARG A 164 5.58 17.58 -5.41
N ARG A 165 6.16 18.79 -5.50
CA ARG A 165 6.34 19.72 -4.38
C ARG A 165 5.34 20.86 -4.50
N LEU A 166 4.98 21.46 -3.39
CA LEU A 166 4.17 22.69 -3.36
C LEU A 166 5.08 23.90 -3.50
N SER A 167 4.76 24.81 -4.42
CA SER A 167 5.40 26.12 -4.41
C SER A 167 4.89 26.93 -3.21
N HIS A 168 5.61 27.99 -2.86
CA HIS A 168 5.21 28.87 -1.75
C HIS A 168 3.86 29.55 -2.01
N GLU A 169 3.60 29.91 -3.27
CA GLU A 169 2.35 30.50 -3.70
C GLU A 169 1.20 29.46 -3.64
N GLU A 170 1.41 28.23 -4.12
CA GLU A 170 0.43 27.15 -4.04
C GLU A 170 0.06 26.81 -2.60
N GLU A 171 1.05 26.76 -1.70
CA GLU A 171 0.81 26.51 -0.27
C GLU A 171 -0.02 27.63 0.35
N SER A 172 0.30 28.88 0.05
CA SER A 172 -0.44 30.04 0.56
C SER A 172 -1.93 29.98 0.18
N TYR A 173 -2.24 29.78 -1.11
CA TYR A 173 -3.61 29.63 -1.57
C TYR A 173 -4.31 28.40 -0.98
N LEU A 174 -3.62 27.27 -0.86
CA LEU A 174 -4.16 26.06 -0.24
C LEU A 174 -4.51 26.30 1.23
N LEU A 175 -3.61 26.89 2.02
CA LEU A 175 -3.83 27.19 3.43
C LEU A 175 -4.97 28.21 3.61
N ALA A 176 -5.06 29.22 2.77
CA ALA A 176 -6.16 30.18 2.76
C ALA A 176 -7.52 29.47 2.49
N ALA A 177 -7.55 28.60 1.49
CA ALA A 177 -8.75 27.82 1.17
C ALA A 177 -9.14 26.79 2.24
N LEU A 178 -8.21 26.39 3.10
CA LEU A 178 -8.45 25.51 4.26
C LEU A 178 -8.94 26.27 5.49
N THR A 179 -8.79 27.58 5.53
CA THR A 179 -9.30 28.42 6.62
C THR A 179 -10.83 28.24 6.73
N GLY A 180 -11.31 28.05 7.96
CA GLY A 180 -12.66 27.58 8.21
C GLY A 180 -13.76 28.53 7.75
N GLY A 181 -14.77 27.98 7.10
CA GLY A 181 -16.05 28.65 6.91
C GLY A 181 -16.80 28.77 8.23
N VAL A 182 -17.10 29.98 8.64
CA VAL A 182 -17.86 30.27 9.86
C VAL A 182 -19.35 30.14 9.55
N ARG A 183 -20.10 29.45 10.43
CA ARG A 183 -21.56 29.40 10.32
C ARG A 183 -22.14 30.76 10.65
N GLN A 184 -22.97 31.27 9.74
CA GLN A 184 -23.70 32.55 9.90
C GLN A 184 -24.99 32.34 10.65
N GLN A 185 -25.63 33.44 11.08
CA GLN A 185 -26.87 33.39 11.82
C GLN A 185 -28.06 32.82 10.99
N ASP A 186 -28.02 32.99 9.67
CA ASP A 186 -28.98 32.42 8.71
C ASP A 186 -28.76 30.91 8.44
N GLY A 187 -27.80 30.28 9.09
CA GLY A 187 -27.45 28.86 8.93
C GLY A 187 -26.53 28.57 7.75
N THR A 188 -26.19 29.57 6.94
CA THR A 188 -25.21 29.44 5.86
C THR A 188 -23.77 29.45 6.40
N PHE A 189 -22.79 29.17 5.55
CA PHE A 189 -21.38 29.21 5.91
C PHE A 189 -20.65 30.21 5.03
N THR A 190 -19.73 30.98 5.62
CA THR A 190 -18.77 31.75 4.84
C THR A 190 -17.91 30.83 4.00
N LYS A 191 -17.22 31.40 2.99
CA LYS A 191 -16.28 30.65 2.14
C LYS A 191 -15.20 30.01 3.01
N GLY A 192 -14.92 28.72 2.80
CA GLY A 192 -13.86 28.01 3.54
C GLY A 192 -14.19 26.55 3.84
N ALA A 193 -13.34 25.90 4.63
CA ALA A 193 -13.52 24.50 5.02
C ALA A 193 -14.48 24.39 6.21
N ARG A 194 -15.53 23.57 6.06
CA ARG A 194 -16.48 23.30 7.17
C ARG A 194 -15.88 22.39 8.25
N ASN A 195 -14.88 21.58 7.91
CA ASN A 195 -14.21 20.70 8.86
C ASN A 195 -13.07 21.47 9.55
N PRO A 196 -13.17 21.77 10.86
CA PRO A 196 -12.19 22.58 11.58
C PRO A 196 -10.82 21.89 11.71
N TRP A 197 -10.78 20.58 11.49
CA TRP A 197 -9.55 19.79 11.61
C TRP A 197 -8.66 19.87 10.35
N LEU A 198 -9.16 20.34 9.20
CA LEU A 198 -8.40 20.26 7.94
C LEU A 198 -7.17 21.16 7.94
N LEU A 199 -7.33 22.44 8.27
CA LEU A 199 -6.22 23.39 8.29
C LEU A 199 -5.12 22.97 9.28
N PRO A 200 -5.41 22.74 10.56
CA PRO A 200 -4.35 22.34 11.51
C PRO A 200 -3.71 20.99 11.16
N LEU A 201 -4.47 20.04 10.58
CA LEU A 201 -3.96 18.75 10.17
C LEU A 201 -2.99 18.87 8.98
N VAL A 202 -3.32 19.71 7.98
CA VAL A 202 -2.42 19.98 6.83
C VAL A 202 -1.17 20.72 7.31
N ARG A 203 -1.31 21.74 8.17
CA ARG A 203 -0.15 22.45 8.74
C ARG A 203 0.76 21.51 9.54
N LEU A 204 0.18 20.64 10.39
CA LEU A 204 0.97 19.68 11.15
C LEU A 204 1.65 18.64 10.24
N ALA A 205 0.99 18.22 9.12
CA ALA A 205 1.60 17.34 8.13
C ALA A 205 2.83 17.97 7.47
N LEU A 206 2.77 19.27 7.14
CA LEU A 206 3.88 20.04 6.57
C LEU A 206 5.05 20.24 7.54
N GLU A 207 4.79 20.28 8.86
CA GLU A 207 5.82 20.43 9.90
C GLU A 207 6.50 19.10 10.27
N THR A 208 5.77 17.98 10.25
CA THR A 208 6.23 16.73 10.88
C THR A 208 6.57 15.62 9.89
N ALA A 209 6.19 15.76 8.62
CA ALA A 209 6.25 14.70 7.62
C ALA A 209 5.55 13.39 8.06
N MET A 210 4.61 13.43 9.01
CA MET A 210 3.83 12.27 9.42
C MET A 210 2.97 11.75 8.28
N ARG A 211 2.74 10.43 8.25
CA ARG A 211 1.79 9.83 7.30
C ARG A 211 0.35 10.20 7.70
N ARG A 212 -0.54 10.28 6.69
CA ARG A 212 -1.97 10.54 6.94
C ARG A 212 -2.57 9.65 8.04
N GLY A 213 -2.27 8.35 8.00
CA GLY A 213 -2.77 7.41 9.01
C GLY A 213 -2.22 7.67 10.40
N GLU A 214 -0.96 8.09 10.50
CA GLU A 214 -0.31 8.44 11.77
C GLU A 214 -0.92 9.71 12.39
N LEU A 215 -1.19 10.73 11.56
CA LEU A 215 -1.87 11.96 12.00
C LEU A 215 -3.28 11.68 12.50
N LEU A 216 -4.05 10.86 11.77
CA LEU A 216 -5.43 10.51 12.15
C LEU A 216 -5.51 9.58 13.36
N ALA A 217 -4.47 8.78 13.60
CA ALA A 217 -4.39 7.88 14.76
C ALA A 217 -3.73 8.52 15.98
N LEU A 218 -3.25 9.78 15.85
CA LEU A 218 -2.54 10.45 16.95
C LEU A 218 -3.48 10.71 18.13
N GLN A 219 -3.05 10.28 19.30
CA GLN A 219 -3.77 10.47 20.57
C GLN A 219 -3.02 11.47 21.45
N TRP A 220 -3.75 12.22 22.26
CA TRP A 220 -3.15 13.19 23.16
C TRP A 220 -2.22 12.59 24.22
N GLU A 221 -2.48 11.36 24.65
CA GLU A 221 -1.64 10.60 25.58
C GLU A 221 -0.23 10.37 25.03
N ASN A 222 -0.09 10.41 23.71
CA ASN A 222 1.16 10.22 23.00
C ASN A 222 1.84 11.54 22.62
N VAL A 223 1.33 12.71 23.06
CA VAL A 223 1.87 14.02 22.73
C VAL A 223 2.43 14.70 23.99
N ASP A 224 3.73 14.89 24.02
CA ASP A 224 4.40 15.66 25.06
C ASP A 224 4.80 17.05 24.52
N LEU A 225 4.00 18.06 24.84
CA LEU A 225 4.23 19.43 24.41
C LEU A 225 5.41 20.11 25.13
N LYS A 226 5.81 19.63 26.32
CA LYS A 226 6.98 20.15 27.05
C LYS A 226 8.27 19.64 26.45
N ARG A 227 8.35 18.32 26.17
CA ARG A 227 9.47 17.70 25.47
C ARG A 227 9.44 17.91 23.96
N ARG A 228 8.34 18.45 23.44
CA ARG A 228 8.09 18.68 22.01
C ARG A 228 8.24 17.40 21.20
N THR A 229 7.51 16.35 21.61
CA THR A 229 7.54 15.04 20.96
C THR A 229 6.15 14.47 20.78
N ALA A 230 5.96 13.67 19.72
CA ALA A 230 4.78 12.87 19.49
C ALA A 230 5.20 11.41 19.28
N HIS A 231 4.75 10.52 20.16
CA HIS A 231 5.02 9.10 20.07
C HIS A 231 3.99 8.39 19.18
N LEU A 232 4.45 7.56 18.26
CA LEU A 232 3.63 6.77 17.34
C LEU A 232 3.85 5.29 17.68
N PRO A 233 2.97 4.68 18.49
CA PRO A 233 3.17 3.31 19.01
C PRO A 233 3.03 2.25 17.89
N ASP A 234 2.19 2.50 16.89
CA ASP A 234 2.01 1.61 15.74
C ASP A 234 2.12 2.40 14.43
N THR A 235 3.09 2.04 13.61
CA THR A 235 3.25 2.62 12.28
C THR A 235 2.92 1.59 11.20
N LYS A 236 2.71 2.04 9.97
CA LYS A 236 2.49 1.16 8.82
C LYS A 236 3.57 0.06 8.69
N ASN A 237 4.76 0.32 9.17
CA ASN A 237 5.90 -0.60 9.09
C ASN A 237 6.07 -1.48 10.35
N GLY A 238 5.21 -1.31 11.36
CA GLY A 238 5.22 -2.11 12.59
C GLY A 238 6.14 -1.59 13.70
N ASP A 239 7.00 -0.58 13.44
CA ASP A 239 7.89 -0.04 14.48
C ASP A 239 7.30 1.22 15.09
N ALA A 240 7.37 1.31 16.42
CA ALA A 240 7.10 2.56 17.12
C ALA A 240 8.19 3.59 16.79
N ARG A 241 7.83 4.87 16.74
CA ARG A 241 8.79 5.95 16.65
C ARG A 241 8.30 7.21 17.35
N THR A 242 9.23 8.07 17.73
CA THR A 242 8.93 9.38 18.30
C THR A 242 9.31 10.48 17.30
N VAL A 243 8.35 11.33 16.97
CA VAL A 243 8.52 12.44 16.03
C VAL A 243 8.78 13.72 16.84
N PRO A 244 9.86 14.45 16.56
CA PRO A 244 10.09 15.76 17.17
C PRO A 244 9.11 16.78 16.59
N LEU A 245 8.67 17.71 17.45
CA LEU A 245 7.74 18.77 17.07
C LEU A 245 8.48 20.12 17.04
N SER A 246 8.36 20.80 15.90
CA SER A 246 8.81 22.19 15.78
C SER A 246 8.01 23.11 16.71
N THR A 247 8.50 24.32 16.94
CA THR A 247 7.75 25.34 17.69
C THR A 247 6.41 25.63 17.05
N THR A 248 6.35 25.68 15.72
CA THR A 248 5.11 25.82 14.93
C THR A 248 4.16 24.65 15.14
N ALA A 249 4.67 23.41 15.12
CA ALA A 249 3.85 22.22 15.39
C ALA A 249 3.25 22.24 16.80
N VAL A 250 4.04 22.66 17.80
CA VAL A 250 3.56 22.83 19.19
C VAL A 250 2.48 23.90 19.28
N SER A 251 2.64 25.04 18.58
CA SER A 251 1.63 26.10 18.55
C SER A 251 0.31 25.59 17.96
N ILE A 252 0.37 24.91 16.80
CA ILE A 252 -0.79 24.29 16.15
C ILE A 252 -1.53 23.37 17.15
N LEU A 253 -0.80 22.47 17.83
CA LEU A 253 -1.39 21.52 18.76
C LEU A 253 -2.01 22.19 19.98
N LYS A 254 -1.42 23.29 20.49
CA LYS A 254 -1.96 24.06 21.62
C LYS A 254 -3.30 24.72 21.32
N GLU A 255 -3.52 25.10 20.06
CA GLU A 255 -4.71 25.82 19.61
C GLU A 255 -5.87 24.88 19.21
N LEU A 256 -5.64 23.55 19.18
CA LEU A 256 -6.66 22.60 18.73
C LEU A 256 -7.87 22.58 19.67
N PRO A 257 -9.10 22.58 19.11
CA PRO A 257 -10.34 22.48 19.90
C PRO A 257 -10.46 21.13 20.64
N SER A 258 -9.79 20.08 20.17
CA SER A 258 -9.78 18.76 20.82
C SER A 258 -8.94 18.72 22.11
N ARG A 259 -8.15 19.76 22.37
CA ARG A 259 -7.37 19.84 23.59
C ARG A 259 -8.21 20.42 24.71
N PRO A 260 -8.53 19.66 25.76
CA PRO A 260 -9.22 20.19 26.93
C PRO A 260 -8.40 21.31 27.59
N LYS A 261 -9.03 22.42 27.86
CA LYS A 261 -8.35 23.59 28.45
C LYS A 261 -8.36 23.54 29.97
N THR A 262 -9.46 23.08 30.55
CA THR A 262 -9.65 22.97 32.00
C THR A 262 -10.55 21.80 32.35
N GLU A 263 -10.37 21.18 33.48
CA GLU A 263 -11.31 20.28 34.12
C GLU A 263 -11.67 20.83 35.50
N ARG A 264 -12.97 21.10 35.73
CA ARG A 264 -13.46 21.68 37.00
C ARG A 264 -12.68 22.93 37.44
N GLY A 265 -12.32 23.81 36.48
CA GLY A 265 -11.57 25.04 36.75
C GLY A 265 -10.07 24.89 37.00
N LYS A 266 -9.52 23.67 36.90
CA LYS A 266 -8.08 23.40 37.01
C LYS A 266 -7.49 23.00 35.65
N PRO A 267 -6.22 23.33 35.38
CA PRO A 267 -5.55 22.84 34.18
C PRO A 267 -5.56 21.31 34.11
N VAL A 268 -5.89 20.73 32.94
CA VAL A 268 -5.87 19.28 32.74
C VAL A 268 -4.40 18.82 32.68
N GLU A 269 -3.99 18.01 33.64
CA GLU A 269 -2.61 17.47 33.69
C GLU A 269 -2.36 16.45 32.56
N ARG A 270 -3.36 15.62 32.24
CA ARG A 270 -3.29 14.64 31.17
C ARG A 270 -4.47 14.82 30.24
N VAL A 271 -4.17 15.10 28.98
CA VAL A 271 -5.15 15.21 27.92
C VAL A 271 -5.27 13.85 27.24
N ALA A 272 -6.49 13.33 27.11
CA ALA A 272 -6.76 12.03 26.50
C ALA A 272 -7.63 12.15 25.23
N GLY A 273 -7.53 11.15 24.38
CA GLY A 273 -8.36 11.02 23.18
C GLY A 273 -7.71 11.50 21.90
N SER A 274 -8.47 11.45 20.80
CA SER A 274 -7.97 11.76 19.47
C SER A 274 -7.57 13.23 19.33
N VAL A 275 -6.37 13.47 18.80
CA VAL A 275 -5.90 14.83 18.46
C VAL A 275 -6.74 15.42 17.33
N PHE A 276 -7.05 14.59 16.32
CA PHE A 276 -7.89 14.96 15.16
C PHE A 276 -9.10 14.05 15.05
N PRO A 277 -10.23 14.34 15.71
CA PRO A 277 -11.45 13.53 15.61
C PRO A 277 -12.12 13.71 14.25
N THR A 278 -11.49 13.20 13.20
CA THR A 278 -11.96 13.20 11.81
C THR A 278 -11.60 11.90 11.11
N THR A 279 -12.17 11.65 9.94
CA THR A 279 -11.96 10.43 9.18
C THR A 279 -11.09 10.65 7.94
N ALA A 280 -10.46 9.57 7.46
CA ALA A 280 -9.67 9.61 6.22
C ALA A 280 -10.49 10.03 4.99
N MET A 281 -11.80 9.70 4.98
CA MET A 281 -12.72 10.09 3.91
C MET A 281 -13.06 11.59 3.99
N ALA A 282 -13.35 12.10 5.19
CA ALA A 282 -13.62 13.52 5.40
C ALA A 282 -12.40 14.37 5.03
N LEU A 283 -11.21 13.94 5.45
CA LEU A 283 -9.96 14.58 5.07
C LEU A 283 -9.77 14.59 3.55
N ARG A 284 -9.93 13.44 2.88
CA ARG A 284 -9.74 13.35 1.42
C ARG A 284 -10.70 14.28 0.67
N LYS A 285 -11.99 14.23 0.99
CA LYS A 285 -13.01 15.07 0.35
C LYS A 285 -12.81 16.56 0.67
N GLY A 286 -12.47 16.89 1.91
CA GLY A 286 -12.23 18.26 2.33
C GLY A 286 -10.99 18.86 1.68
N PHE A 287 -9.90 18.09 1.57
CA PHE A 287 -8.67 18.51 0.91
C PHE A 287 -8.88 18.76 -0.60
N ALA A 288 -9.57 17.84 -1.30
CA ALA A 288 -9.89 18.03 -2.72
C ALA A 288 -10.69 19.32 -2.97
N ARG A 289 -11.75 19.55 -2.17
CA ARG A 289 -12.53 20.79 -2.25
C ARG A 289 -11.72 22.05 -1.92
N ALA A 290 -10.72 21.95 -1.03
CA ALA A 290 -9.85 23.08 -0.74
C ALA A 290 -8.93 23.40 -1.92
N ILE A 291 -8.41 22.38 -2.62
CA ILE A 291 -7.63 22.58 -3.86
C ILE A 291 -8.49 23.25 -4.92
N GLU A 292 -9.72 22.79 -5.17
CA GLU A 292 -10.64 23.41 -6.12
C GLU A 292 -10.90 24.88 -5.80
N ARG A 293 -11.14 25.21 -4.52
CA ARG A 293 -11.31 26.62 -4.09
C ARG A 293 -10.04 27.43 -4.29
N ALA A 294 -8.88 26.90 -3.90
CA ALA A 294 -7.61 27.58 -4.03
C ALA A 294 -7.30 27.90 -5.50
N GLN A 295 -7.58 26.97 -6.43
CA GLN A 295 -7.46 27.20 -7.86
C GLN A 295 -8.40 28.30 -8.37
N GLN A 296 -9.65 28.29 -7.93
CA GLN A 296 -10.63 29.34 -8.29
C GLN A 296 -10.20 30.71 -7.78
N ASP A 297 -9.73 30.82 -6.54
CA ASP A 297 -9.25 32.05 -5.95
C ASP A 297 -8.01 32.57 -6.68
N TYR A 298 -7.05 31.69 -6.96
CA TYR A 298 -5.85 32.02 -7.74
C TYR A 298 -6.21 32.56 -9.14
N LEU A 299 -7.14 31.91 -9.84
CA LEU A 299 -7.58 32.35 -11.17
C LEU A 299 -8.29 33.71 -11.12
N ALA A 300 -9.11 33.94 -10.08
CA ALA A 300 -9.78 35.22 -9.87
C ALA A 300 -8.76 36.35 -9.62
N ASP A 301 -7.75 36.10 -8.77
CA ASP A 301 -6.69 37.06 -8.48
C ASP A 301 -5.81 37.35 -9.71
N CYS A 302 -5.48 36.31 -10.49
CA CYS A 302 -4.76 36.49 -11.76
C CYS A 302 -5.54 37.38 -12.73
N LYS A 303 -6.88 37.17 -12.83
CA LYS A 303 -7.75 37.98 -13.67
C LYS A 303 -7.81 39.43 -13.17
N ALA A 304 -7.96 39.67 -11.88
CA ALA A 304 -8.01 40.99 -11.28
C ALA A 304 -6.67 41.75 -11.49
N ALA A 305 -5.56 41.04 -11.30
CA ALA A 305 -4.23 41.58 -11.48
C ALA A 305 -3.74 41.60 -12.96
N ARG A 306 -4.58 41.22 -13.92
CA ARG A 306 -4.22 41.03 -15.34
C ARG A 306 -2.95 40.21 -15.56
N ARG A 307 -2.69 39.23 -14.67
CA ARG A 307 -1.56 38.32 -14.67
C ARG A 307 -1.94 37.00 -15.39
N ARG A 308 -1.03 36.47 -16.20
CA ARG A 308 -1.23 35.15 -16.82
C ARG A 308 -1.13 34.04 -15.77
N PRO A 309 -2.15 33.14 -15.63
CA PRO A 309 -2.07 32.04 -14.69
C PRO A 309 -0.93 31.10 -15.02
N GLN A 310 -0.29 30.55 -13.99
CA GLN A 310 0.70 29.49 -14.16
C GLN A 310 0.01 28.20 -14.62
N PRO A 311 0.50 27.54 -15.70
CA PRO A 311 -0.02 26.24 -16.10
C PRO A 311 0.13 25.20 -14.98
N GLY A 312 -0.94 24.47 -14.68
CA GLY A 312 -0.89 23.39 -13.71
C GLY A 312 -0.84 23.82 -12.24
N PHE A 313 -1.16 25.08 -11.91
CA PHE A 313 -1.23 25.56 -10.52
C PHE A 313 -2.17 24.69 -9.69
N LEU A 314 -1.66 24.10 -8.60
CA LEU A 314 -2.32 23.12 -7.72
C LEU A 314 -2.90 21.90 -8.46
N SER A 315 -2.48 21.62 -9.70
CA SER A 315 -2.92 20.43 -10.41
C SER A 315 -2.26 19.18 -9.84
N ASP A 316 -3.03 18.08 -9.80
CA ASP A 316 -2.57 16.76 -9.34
C ASP A 316 -1.91 16.79 -7.94
N VAL A 317 -2.37 17.67 -7.04
CA VAL A 317 -1.90 17.73 -5.65
C VAL A 317 -2.75 16.80 -4.79
N HIS A 318 -2.08 15.92 -4.04
CA HIS A 318 -2.69 15.01 -3.09
C HIS A 318 -2.22 15.30 -1.66
N PHE A 319 -3.01 14.92 -0.66
CA PHE A 319 -2.60 15.09 0.73
C PHE A 319 -1.22 14.47 1.04
N HIS A 320 -0.83 13.40 0.34
CA HIS A 320 0.47 12.77 0.57
C HIS A 320 1.65 13.65 0.12
N ASP A 321 1.41 14.58 -0.78
CA ASP A 321 2.45 15.51 -1.26
C ASP A 321 2.87 16.52 -0.18
N THR A 322 2.01 16.78 0.84
CA THR A 322 2.41 17.53 2.04
C THR A 322 3.56 16.85 2.80
N ARG A 323 3.59 15.51 2.82
CA ARG A 323 4.69 14.77 3.42
C ARG A 323 5.97 14.85 2.56
N HIS A 324 5.84 14.88 1.23
CA HIS A 324 6.98 15.10 0.34
C HIS A 324 7.59 16.47 0.58
N GLU A 325 6.75 17.50 0.67
CA GLU A 325 7.18 18.87 0.97
C GLU A 325 7.84 18.96 2.35
N ALA A 326 7.21 18.41 3.39
CA ALA A 326 7.76 18.37 4.73
C ALA A 326 9.12 17.65 4.79
N ALA A 327 9.25 16.49 4.13
CA ALA A 327 10.50 15.73 4.10
C ALA A 327 11.62 16.52 3.39
N SER A 328 11.29 17.28 2.33
CA SER A 328 12.25 18.15 1.66
C SER A 328 12.72 19.29 2.57
N ARG A 329 11.80 19.96 3.28
CA ARG A 329 12.13 21.04 4.24
C ARG A 329 12.95 20.53 5.43
N LEU A 330 12.63 19.31 5.89
CA LEU A 330 13.42 18.68 6.95
C LEU A 330 14.81 18.29 6.46
N ALA A 331 14.96 17.84 5.22
CA ALA A 331 16.26 17.51 4.63
C ALA A 331 17.18 18.75 4.48
N GLU A 332 16.61 19.95 4.30
CA GLU A 332 17.35 21.21 4.30
C GLU A 332 17.87 21.58 5.70
N LYS A 333 17.13 21.20 6.76
CA LYS A 333 17.46 21.51 8.16
C LYS A 333 18.34 20.45 8.83
N LEU A 334 18.14 19.17 8.44
CA LEU A 334 18.83 18.02 9.02
C LEU A 334 19.97 17.60 8.11
N SER A 335 21.19 17.81 8.53
CA SER A 335 22.39 17.52 7.72
C SER A 335 22.70 16.02 7.61
N ASN A 336 22.06 15.17 8.43
CA ASN A 336 22.27 13.73 8.48
C ASN A 336 21.04 12.98 7.96
N VAL A 337 21.25 12.11 6.97
CA VAL A 337 20.17 11.29 6.39
C VAL A 337 19.56 10.31 7.41
N LEU A 338 20.32 9.90 8.44
CA LEU A 338 19.81 9.04 9.51
C LEU A 338 18.85 9.80 10.43
N GLU A 339 19.13 11.07 10.73
CA GLU A 339 18.21 11.93 11.47
C GLU A 339 16.92 12.14 10.70
N LEU A 340 17.03 12.43 9.39
CA LEU A 340 15.88 12.55 8.51
C LEU A 340 15.07 11.24 8.44
N SER A 341 15.77 10.09 8.42
CA SER A 341 15.14 8.76 8.46
C SER A 341 14.37 8.53 9.76
N ALA A 342 14.98 8.88 10.90
CA ALA A 342 14.36 8.75 12.23
C ALA A 342 13.08 9.59 12.34
N VAL A 343 13.13 10.85 11.90
CA VAL A 343 11.97 11.76 11.93
C VAL A 343 10.87 11.29 11.00
N THR A 344 11.19 11.01 9.74
CA THR A 344 10.21 10.67 8.71
C THR A 344 9.74 9.20 8.77
N GLY A 345 10.51 8.31 9.42
CA GLY A 345 10.23 6.88 9.52
C GLY A 345 10.38 6.14 8.18
N HIS A 346 11.39 6.49 7.39
CA HIS A 346 11.80 5.72 6.21
C HIS A 346 12.83 4.67 6.61
N ARG A 347 12.51 3.37 6.43
CA ARG A 347 13.46 2.27 6.68
C ARG A 347 14.51 2.14 5.58
N ASP A 348 14.09 2.39 4.35
CA ASP A 348 14.98 2.33 3.18
C ASP A 348 15.51 3.74 2.88
N LEU A 349 16.79 3.96 3.16
CA LEU A 349 17.48 5.24 2.92
C LEU A 349 17.48 5.64 1.45
N ARG A 350 17.35 4.67 0.51
CA ARG A 350 17.20 4.96 -0.92
C ARG A 350 15.97 5.82 -1.21
N MET A 351 14.92 5.68 -0.37
CA MET A 351 13.72 6.52 -0.48
C MET A 351 13.99 7.97 -0.11
N LEU A 352 15.03 8.25 0.68
CA LEU A 352 15.40 9.60 1.11
C LEU A 352 16.33 10.31 0.13
N LYS A 353 16.98 9.60 -0.78
CA LYS A 353 17.86 10.21 -1.79
C LYS A 353 17.18 11.33 -2.58
N ARG A 354 15.85 11.23 -2.80
CA ARG A 354 15.08 12.27 -3.49
C ARG A 354 14.93 13.58 -2.73
N TYR A 355 15.20 13.59 -1.44
CA TYR A 355 15.08 14.78 -0.58
C TYR A 355 16.43 15.32 -0.15
N TYR A 356 17.47 14.51 -0.21
CA TYR A 356 18.80 14.85 0.30
C TYR A 356 19.75 15.09 -0.85
N HIS A 357 19.92 16.37 -1.20
CA HIS A 357 20.82 16.84 -2.24
C HIS A 357 21.81 17.85 -1.65
N PRO A 358 22.82 17.39 -0.88
CA PRO A 358 23.82 18.30 -0.30
C PRO A 358 24.61 18.96 -1.44
N ARG A 359 24.81 20.27 -1.34
CA ARG A 359 25.63 21.00 -2.28
C ARG A 359 27.09 20.64 -2.07
N ALA A 360 27.86 20.50 -3.15
CA ALA A 360 29.30 20.19 -3.06
C ALA A 360 30.06 21.21 -2.21
N GLU A 361 29.66 22.50 -2.29
CA GLU A 361 30.23 23.59 -1.49
C GLU A 361 30.00 23.41 0.02
N ASP A 362 28.81 22.93 0.42
CA ASP A 362 28.50 22.69 1.81
C ASP A 362 29.22 21.44 2.35
N LEU A 363 29.48 20.47 1.48
CA LEU A 363 30.31 19.31 1.80
C LEU A 363 31.77 19.72 1.92
N ALA A 364 32.29 20.56 0.99
CA ALA A 364 33.66 21.05 1.03
C ALA A 364 33.95 21.79 2.37
N LYS A 365 33.03 22.65 2.82
CA LYS A 365 33.16 23.33 4.13
C LYS A 365 33.24 22.38 5.34
N LYS A 366 32.74 21.15 5.20
CA LYS A 366 32.80 20.12 6.26
C LYS A 366 34.09 19.28 6.20
N LEU A 367 34.78 19.34 5.08
CA LEU A 367 36.03 18.62 4.87
C LEU A 367 37.27 19.44 5.30
N GLY A 368 37.13 20.71 5.56
CA GLY A 368 38.18 21.63 5.98
C GLY A 368 38.56 22.62 4.90
#